data_278afa10e011cc76df6db62ae52d14a6
#
_entry.id   278afa10e011cc76df6db62ae52d14a6
#
_cell.length_a   1.000
_cell.length_b   1.000
_cell.length_c   1.000
_cell.angle_alpha   90.00
_cell.angle_beta   90.00
_cell.angle_gamma   90.00
#
_symmetry.space_group_name_H-M   'P 1'
#
loop_
_entity.id
_entity.type
_entity.pdbx_description
1 polymer ?
#
loop_
_entity_poly.entity_id
_entity_poly.type
_entity_poly.pdbx_seq_one_letter_code
_entity_poly.pdbx_strand_id
1 'polypeptide(L)'
;STSGSQVFCVPRWYFIRGLRLFDRYDAGEQAVLVHIYFSQDKDMEDLQEFETLASSAGVEAMQVITGSRKAPHPKYFVGEGKAVEIAEAVKATGASVVLFDHALSPAQERNLERLCECRVIDRTGLILDIFAQRARTHEGKLQVELAQLRHMATRLVRGWTHLERQKGGIGLRGPGETQLETDRRLLRNRIMQILARLEKVEKQREQGRRSRAKADIPTVSLVGYTNAGKSTLFNQ
;
A
#
# COMPACT_ATOMS: atom_id res chain seq x y z
N SER A 1 38.35 22.84 -3.05
CA SER A 1 36.95 23.24 -2.99
C SER A 1 36.14 22.37 -3.94
N THR A 2 35.67 21.23 -3.44
CA THR A 2 34.78 20.31 -4.15
C THR A 2 33.39 20.44 -3.55
N SER A 3 32.53 21.13 -4.30
CA SER A 3 31.10 21.23 -4.01
C SER A 3 30.44 19.87 -4.28
N GLY A 4 30.16 19.15 -3.21
CA GLY A 4 29.32 17.96 -3.25
C GLY A 4 27.89 18.34 -3.58
N SER A 5 27.45 18.11 -4.81
CA SER A 5 26.05 18.13 -5.20
C SER A 5 25.35 16.97 -4.49
N GLN A 6 24.63 17.28 -3.41
CA GLN A 6 23.66 16.37 -2.83
C GLN A 6 22.57 16.09 -3.87
N VAL A 7 22.67 14.96 -4.55
CA VAL A 7 21.59 14.39 -5.35
C VAL A 7 20.53 13.94 -4.36
N PHE A 8 19.50 14.76 -4.16
CA PHE A 8 18.30 14.33 -3.46
C PHE A 8 17.65 13.21 -4.26
N CYS A 9 17.83 12.00 -3.79
CA CYS A 9 17.16 10.82 -4.32
C CYS A 9 15.65 10.99 -4.06
N VAL A 10 14.95 11.54 -5.06
CA VAL A 10 13.49 11.49 -5.10
C VAL A 10 13.15 10.01 -5.26
N PRO A 11 12.33 9.39 -4.39
CA PRO A 11 11.98 7.99 -4.52
C PRO A 11 11.50 7.70 -5.94
N ARG A 12 12.10 6.73 -6.59
CA ARG A 12 11.95 6.38 -8.01
C ARG A 12 10.53 5.94 -8.40
N TRP A 13 9.65 5.77 -7.46
CA TRP A 13 8.26 5.31 -7.61
C TRP A 13 7.24 6.41 -7.94
N TYR A 14 7.65 7.69 -8.06
CA TYR A 14 6.78 8.81 -8.47
C TYR A 14 6.72 9.07 -9.99
N PHE A 15 7.15 8.13 -10.82
CA PHE A 15 7.11 8.34 -12.27
C PHE A 15 5.77 7.90 -12.88
N ILE A 16 4.83 8.85 -13.02
CA ILE A 16 3.55 8.67 -13.74
C ILE A 16 3.74 8.52 -15.27
N ARG A 17 4.94 8.58 -15.81
CA ARG A 17 5.19 8.51 -17.27
C ARG A 17 5.45 7.13 -17.84
N GLY A 18 5.30 6.07 -17.09
CA GLY A 18 5.51 4.70 -17.58
C GLY A 18 4.92 3.69 -16.61
N LEU A 19 3.63 3.69 -16.40
CA LEU A 19 2.73 2.62 -15.92
C LEU A 19 3.35 1.40 -15.15
N ARG A 20 4.28 1.65 -14.22
CA ARG A 20 4.45 0.82 -13.05
C ARG A 20 4.02 1.67 -11.85
N LEU A 21 2.72 1.69 -11.59
CA LEU A 21 2.13 2.45 -10.50
C LEU A 21 2.59 1.97 -9.11
N PHE A 22 3.14 0.78 -9.06
CA PHE A 22 3.69 0.16 -7.86
C PHE A 22 4.93 -0.61 -8.29
N ASP A 23 6.09 -0.28 -7.72
CA ASP A 23 7.23 -1.19 -7.76
C ASP A 23 6.82 -2.43 -6.96
N ARG A 24 6.65 -3.55 -7.67
CA ARG A 24 6.44 -4.84 -7.04
C ARG A 24 7.67 -5.14 -6.19
N TYR A 25 7.47 -5.81 -5.08
CA TYR A 25 8.57 -6.43 -4.37
C TYR A 25 9.31 -7.34 -5.35
N ASP A 26 10.59 -7.12 -5.52
CA ASP A 26 11.44 -8.12 -6.14
C ASP A 26 11.48 -9.32 -5.16
N ALA A 27 11.38 -10.54 -5.69
CA ALA A 27 11.44 -11.73 -4.85
C ALA A 27 12.73 -11.72 -4.01
N GLY A 28 12.59 -11.75 -2.67
CA GLY A 28 13.71 -11.65 -1.73
C GLY A 28 14.03 -10.21 -1.27
N GLU A 29 13.14 -9.23 -1.46
CA GLU A 29 13.33 -7.90 -0.88
C GLU A 29 13.37 -7.98 0.65
N GLN A 30 14.45 -7.42 1.24
CA GLN A 30 14.70 -7.50 2.68
C GLN A 30 13.91 -6.43 3.43
N ALA A 31 13.21 -6.83 4.49
CA ALA A 31 12.36 -5.96 5.28
C ALA A 31 12.63 -6.02 6.79
N VAL A 32 12.41 -4.88 7.43
CA VAL A 32 12.20 -4.80 8.89
C VAL A 32 10.70 -4.78 9.15
N LEU A 33 10.20 -5.70 9.95
CA LEU A 33 8.81 -5.79 10.37
C LEU A 33 8.60 -5.03 11.68
N VAL A 34 7.52 -4.24 11.77
CA VAL A 34 7.19 -3.46 12.96
C VAL A 34 5.78 -3.77 13.41
N HIS A 35 5.63 -4.28 14.63
CA HIS A 35 4.35 -4.56 15.26
C HIS A 35 4.24 -3.86 16.62
N ILE A 36 3.13 -3.19 16.89
CA ILE A 36 2.89 -2.44 18.13
C ILE A 36 1.63 -2.96 18.83
N TYR A 37 1.80 -3.45 20.03
CA TYR A 37 0.68 -3.87 20.87
C TYR A 37 0.00 -2.67 21.54
N PHE A 38 -1.31 -2.55 21.41
CA PHE A 38 -2.12 -1.50 22.06
C PHE A 38 -2.91 -2.00 23.26
N SER A 39 -3.06 -3.31 23.44
CA SER A 39 -3.62 -3.93 24.61
C SER A 39 -2.53 -4.47 25.54
N GLN A 40 -2.89 -4.78 26.79
CA GLN A 40 -1.98 -5.48 27.71
C GLN A 40 -1.80 -6.96 27.34
N ASP A 41 -2.78 -7.52 26.65
CA ASP A 41 -2.68 -8.87 26.11
C ASP A 41 -1.90 -8.82 24.80
N LYS A 42 -0.66 -9.31 24.87
CA LYS A 42 0.19 -9.48 23.68
C LYS A 42 -0.32 -10.70 22.92
N ASP A 43 -1.15 -10.47 21.92
CA ASP A 43 -1.59 -11.53 21.05
C ASP A 43 -0.47 -11.92 20.08
N MET A 44 0.13 -13.09 20.34
CA MET A 44 1.20 -13.62 19.49
C MET A 44 0.67 -14.10 18.13
N GLU A 45 -0.63 -14.35 18.02
CA GLU A 45 -1.27 -14.78 16.77
C GLU A 45 -1.26 -13.64 15.76
N ASP A 46 -1.45 -12.38 16.19
CA ASP A 46 -1.39 -11.20 15.32
C ASP A 46 -0.01 -11.03 14.67
N LEU A 47 1.06 -11.24 15.43
CA LEU A 47 2.42 -11.14 14.91
C LEU A 47 2.72 -12.25 13.90
N GLN A 48 2.33 -13.49 14.19
CA GLN A 48 2.52 -14.63 13.28
C GLN A 48 1.73 -14.45 11.97
N GLU A 49 0.51 -13.91 12.05
CA GLU A 49 -0.27 -13.56 10.87
C GLU A 49 0.48 -12.52 10.02
N PHE A 50 1.04 -11.49 10.64
CA PHE A 50 1.76 -10.46 9.94
C PHE A 50 3.04 -10.97 9.27
N GLU A 51 3.81 -11.80 9.92
CA GLU A 51 4.98 -12.48 9.32
C GLU A 51 4.56 -13.35 8.11
N THR A 52 3.43 -14.06 8.24
CA THR A 52 2.86 -14.84 7.14
C THR A 52 2.42 -13.96 5.96
N LEU A 53 1.85 -12.79 6.24
CA LEU A 53 1.50 -11.80 5.20
C LEU A 53 2.76 -11.28 4.48
N ALA A 54 3.81 -10.92 5.21
CA ALA A 54 5.07 -10.46 4.63
C ALA A 54 5.69 -11.53 3.73
N SER A 55 5.78 -12.77 4.20
CA SER A 55 6.23 -13.91 3.41
C SER A 55 5.35 -14.14 2.17
N SER A 56 4.02 -13.97 2.29
CA SER A 56 3.08 -14.09 1.17
C SER A 56 3.27 -13.02 0.11
N ALA A 57 3.83 -11.88 0.47
CA ALA A 57 4.21 -10.81 -0.46
C ALA A 57 5.56 -11.06 -1.16
N GLY A 58 6.31 -12.08 -0.74
CA GLY A 58 7.65 -12.41 -1.26
C GLY A 58 8.76 -11.61 -0.59
N VAL A 59 8.50 -11.05 0.59
CA VAL A 59 9.46 -10.24 1.36
C VAL A 59 10.14 -11.12 2.40
N GLU A 60 11.45 -10.95 2.58
CA GLU A 60 12.25 -11.63 3.59
C GLU A 60 12.35 -10.75 4.85
N ALA A 61 11.85 -11.25 5.97
CA ALA A 61 11.91 -10.57 7.25
C ALA A 61 13.32 -10.69 7.85
N MET A 62 14.09 -9.60 7.85
CA MET A 62 15.44 -9.56 8.42
C MET A 62 15.41 -9.37 9.94
N GLN A 63 14.48 -8.57 10.41
CA GLN A 63 14.31 -8.27 11.83
C GLN A 63 12.86 -7.93 12.13
N VAL A 64 12.37 -8.36 13.30
CA VAL A 64 11.06 -8.01 13.82
C VAL A 64 11.24 -7.09 15.03
N ILE A 65 10.63 -5.92 14.97
CA ILE A 65 10.63 -4.94 16.06
C ILE A 65 9.24 -4.85 16.64
N THR A 66 9.13 -5.13 17.93
CA THR A 66 7.87 -5.04 18.66
C THR A 66 7.92 -3.89 19.67
N GLY A 67 6.76 -3.40 20.04
CA GLY A 67 6.61 -2.41 21.08
C GLY A 67 5.20 -2.45 21.67
N SER A 68 5.00 -1.73 22.78
CA SER A 68 3.68 -1.58 23.39
C SER A 68 3.39 -0.10 23.66
N ARG A 69 2.17 0.33 23.35
CA ARG A 69 1.71 1.70 23.60
C ARG A 69 0.22 1.74 23.92
N LYS A 70 -0.20 2.78 24.63
CA LYS A 70 -1.63 3.02 24.87
C LYS A 70 -2.35 3.65 23.67
N ALA A 71 -1.62 4.43 22.86
CA ALA A 71 -2.16 5.10 21.67
C ALA A 71 -1.06 5.38 20.65
N PRO A 72 -1.39 5.47 19.34
CA PRO A 72 -0.45 5.83 18.28
C PRO A 72 0.13 7.22 18.50
N HIS A 73 1.43 7.39 18.24
CA HIS A 73 2.05 8.70 18.29
C HIS A 73 1.74 9.51 17.01
N PRO A 74 1.37 10.80 17.11
CA PRO A 74 0.95 11.58 15.94
C PRO A 74 2.00 11.69 14.84
N LYS A 75 3.30 11.76 15.20
CA LYS A 75 4.40 12.00 14.25
C LYS A 75 4.90 10.74 13.55
N TYR A 76 5.10 9.65 14.29
CA TYR A 76 5.74 8.43 13.79
C TYR A 76 4.92 7.15 14.01
N PHE A 77 3.68 7.23 14.53
CA PHE A 77 2.91 6.11 15.03
C PHE A 77 3.53 5.47 16.29
N VAL A 78 4.82 5.23 16.27
CA VAL A 78 5.66 4.78 17.40
C VAL A 78 6.26 5.96 18.16
N GLY A 79 6.85 5.72 19.33
CA GLY A 79 7.63 6.78 20.04
C GLY A 79 8.89 7.16 19.29
N GLU A 80 9.44 8.35 19.57
CA GLU A 80 10.66 8.82 18.90
C GLU A 80 11.84 7.85 19.07
N GLY A 81 12.07 7.33 20.28
CA GLY A 81 13.13 6.33 20.53
C GLY A 81 12.94 5.05 19.72
N LYS A 82 11.68 4.55 19.60
CA LYS A 82 11.38 3.38 18.79
C LYS A 82 11.54 3.68 17.29
N ALA A 83 11.25 4.88 16.85
CA ALA A 83 11.47 5.29 15.45
C ALA A 83 12.96 5.31 15.10
N VAL A 84 13.81 5.76 16.02
CA VAL A 84 15.27 5.70 15.85
C VAL A 84 15.77 4.25 15.83
N GLU A 85 15.28 3.39 16.72
CA GLU A 85 15.60 1.95 16.74
C GLU A 85 15.25 1.28 15.39
N ILE A 86 14.11 1.62 14.79
CA ILE A 86 13.72 1.12 13.46
C ILE A 86 14.72 1.60 12.40
N ALA A 87 15.11 2.86 12.41
CA ALA A 87 16.06 3.41 11.45
C ALA A 87 17.47 2.77 11.60
N GLU A 88 17.90 2.49 12.83
CA GLU A 88 19.14 1.77 13.11
C GLU A 88 19.09 0.33 12.64
N ALA A 89 17.97 -0.37 12.84
CA ALA A 89 17.75 -1.72 12.34
C ALA A 89 17.78 -1.79 10.81
N VAL A 90 17.17 -0.83 10.12
CA VAL A 90 17.25 -0.72 8.65
C VAL A 90 18.71 -0.58 8.19
N LYS A 91 19.47 0.28 8.83
CA LYS A 91 20.92 0.49 8.50
C LYS A 91 21.74 -0.77 8.78
N ALA A 92 21.48 -1.45 9.89
CA ALA A 92 22.24 -2.63 10.30
C ALA A 92 21.94 -3.85 9.40
N THR A 93 20.69 -4.02 8.98
CA THR A 93 20.26 -5.15 8.14
C THR A 93 20.41 -4.89 6.64
N GLY A 94 20.54 -3.63 6.22
CA GLY A 94 20.48 -3.23 4.81
C GLY A 94 19.10 -3.38 4.19
N ALA A 95 18.05 -3.46 5.01
CA ALA A 95 16.68 -3.62 4.54
C ALA A 95 16.25 -2.46 3.64
N SER A 96 15.57 -2.78 2.54
CA SER A 96 15.07 -1.81 1.56
C SER A 96 13.68 -1.28 1.90
N VAL A 97 12.95 -1.96 2.79
CA VAL A 97 11.58 -1.63 3.17
C VAL A 97 11.31 -1.88 4.66
N VAL A 98 10.48 -1.04 5.24
CA VAL A 98 9.89 -1.26 6.58
C VAL A 98 8.40 -1.54 6.41
N LEU A 99 7.95 -2.65 6.98
CA LEU A 99 6.54 -3.04 6.99
C LEU A 99 5.93 -2.79 8.36
N PHE A 100 4.84 -2.07 8.41
CA PHE A 100 4.06 -1.83 9.62
C PHE A 100 2.78 -2.68 9.63
N ASP A 101 2.54 -3.36 10.72
CA ASP A 101 1.30 -4.15 10.92
C ASP A 101 0.07 -3.30 11.26
N HIS A 102 0.13 -2.02 11.09
CA HIS A 102 -0.96 -1.09 11.36
C HIS A 102 -1.12 -0.11 10.22
N ALA A 103 -2.34 0.45 10.11
CA ALA A 103 -2.59 1.52 9.17
C ALA A 103 -1.87 2.80 9.62
N LEU A 104 -1.02 3.34 8.77
CA LEU A 104 -0.32 4.60 9.00
C LEU A 104 -1.06 5.76 8.34
N SER A 105 -1.06 6.91 8.99
CA SER A 105 -1.45 8.14 8.31
C SER A 105 -0.37 8.53 7.29
N PRO A 106 -0.73 9.23 6.20
CA PRO A 106 0.24 9.68 5.19
C PRO A 106 1.37 10.55 5.75
N ALA A 107 1.12 11.24 6.87
CA ALA A 107 2.13 12.05 7.55
C ALA A 107 3.13 11.17 8.33
N GLN A 108 2.63 10.13 9.01
CA GLN A 108 3.46 9.18 9.74
C GLN A 108 4.36 8.39 8.80
N GLU A 109 3.80 7.86 7.72
CA GLU A 109 4.53 7.12 6.68
C GLU A 109 5.70 7.94 6.14
N ARG A 110 5.45 9.18 5.69
CA ARG A 110 6.48 10.07 5.19
C ARG A 110 7.54 10.45 6.24
N ASN A 111 7.14 10.66 7.50
CA ASN A 111 8.09 10.99 8.55
C ASN A 111 9.01 9.80 8.84
N LEU A 112 8.47 8.58 8.81
CA LEU A 112 9.25 7.36 8.95
C LEU A 112 10.17 7.13 7.75
N GLU A 113 9.68 7.32 6.51
CA GLU A 113 10.51 7.20 5.30
C GLU A 113 11.71 8.15 5.33
N ARG A 114 11.51 9.39 5.80
CA ARG A 114 12.61 10.36 5.96
C ARG A 114 13.63 9.95 7.02
N LEU A 115 13.18 9.30 8.09
CA LEU A 115 14.04 8.89 9.18
C LEU A 115 14.81 7.62 8.84
N CYS A 116 14.13 6.66 8.22
CA CYS A 116 14.70 5.35 7.86
C CYS A 116 15.46 5.37 6.53
N GLU A 117 15.26 6.42 5.70
CA GLU A 117 15.84 6.56 4.35
C GLU A 117 15.47 5.39 3.41
N CYS A 118 14.37 4.70 3.70
CA CYS A 118 13.83 3.58 2.92
C CYS A 118 12.31 3.68 2.79
N ARG A 119 11.73 2.80 1.99
CA ARG A 119 10.27 2.73 1.84
C ARG A 119 9.61 2.26 3.14
N VAL A 120 8.48 2.85 3.47
CA VAL A 120 7.63 2.43 4.59
C VAL A 120 6.26 2.05 4.03
N ILE A 121 5.77 0.87 4.37
CA ILE A 121 4.50 0.35 3.88
C ILE A 121 3.67 -0.10 5.07
N ASP A 122 2.42 0.33 5.09
CA ASP A 122 1.46 -0.05 6.10
C ASP A 122 0.77 -1.40 5.77
N ARG A 123 0.06 -1.98 6.72
CA ARG A 123 -0.69 -3.23 6.54
C ARG A 123 -1.62 -3.18 5.32
N THR A 124 -2.29 -2.05 5.10
CA THR A 124 -3.20 -1.88 3.95
C THR A 124 -2.45 -1.94 2.63
N GLY A 125 -1.32 -1.27 2.52
CA GLY A 125 -0.45 -1.31 1.36
C GLY A 125 0.05 -2.72 1.08
N LEU A 126 0.54 -3.42 2.10
CA LEU A 126 1.01 -4.80 2.01
C LEU A 126 -0.09 -5.75 1.48
N ILE A 127 -1.30 -5.68 2.04
CA ILE A 127 -2.43 -6.51 1.59
C ILE A 127 -2.80 -6.20 0.13
N LEU A 128 -2.81 -4.93 -0.27
CA LEU A 128 -3.08 -4.53 -1.65
C LEU A 128 -2.02 -5.07 -2.61
N ASP A 129 -0.76 -5.12 -2.21
CA ASP A 129 0.32 -5.68 -3.02
C ASP A 129 0.20 -7.19 -3.18
N ILE A 130 -0.16 -7.92 -2.11
CA ILE A 130 -0.46 -9.35 -2.18
C ILE A 130 -1.62 -9.62 -3.14
N PHE A 131 -2.69 -8.84 -3.07
CA PHE A 131 -3.80 -8.96 -4.01
C PHE A 131 -3.39 -8.66 -5.46
N ALA A 132 -2.53 -7.66 -5.67
CA ALA A 132 -2.03 -7.34 -7.00
C ALA A 132 -1.20 -8.47 -7.62
N GLN A 133 -0.41 -9.17 -6.80
CA GLN A 133 0.35 -10.34 -7.23
C GLN A 133 -0.55 -11.53 -7.56
N ARG A 134 -1.62 -11.74 -6.78
CA ARG A 134 -2.51 -12.91 -6.89
C ARG A 134 -3.68 -12.74 -7.85
N ALA A 135 -4.00 -11.50 -8.26
CA ALA A 135 -5.11 -11.24 -9.18
C ALA A 135 -4.86 -11.84 -10.57
N ARG A 136 -5.61 -12.87 -10.91
CA ARG A 136 -5.50 -13.59 -12.20
C ARG A 136 -6.54 -13.11 -13.20
N THR A 137 -7.76 -12.86 -12.75
CA THR A 137 -8.88 -12.47 -13.63
C THR A 137 -8.77 -11.00 -14.03
N HIS A 138 -9.29 -10.65 -15.21
CA HIS A 138 -9.34 -9.27 -15.69
C HIS A 138 -10.07 -8.34 -14.71
N GLU A 139 -11.22 -8.77 -14.20
CA GLU A 139 -11.98 -8.02 -13.19
C GLU A 139 -11.21 -7.87 -11.88
N GLY A 140 -10.62 -8.96 -11.36
CA GLY A 140 -9.80 -8.91 -10.14
C GLY A 140 -8.64 -7.92 -10.26
N LYS A 141 -7.97 -7.88 -11.41
CA LYS A 141 -6.90 -6.91 -11.67
C LYS A 141 -7.43 -5.46 -11.66
N LEU A 142 -8.59 -5.20 -12.26
CA LEU A 142 -9.22 -3.87 -12.24
C LEU A 142 -9.65 -3.47 -10.83
N GLN A 143 -10.22 -4.39 -10.06
CA GLN A 143 -10.64 -4.13 -8.68
C GLN A 143 -9.46 -3.80 -7.78
N VAL A 144 -8.37 -4.56 -7.88
CA VAL A 144 -7.14 -4.30 -7.11
C VAL A 144 -6.50 -2.98 -7.55
N GLU A 145 -6.38 -2.72 -8.85
CA GLU A 145 -5.86 -1.44 -9.35
C GLU A 145 -6.70 -0.26 -8.82
N LEU A 146 -8.03 -0.39 -8.81
CA LEU A 146 -8.91 0.63 -8.24
C LEU A 146 -8.64 0.88 -6.75
N ALA A 147 -8.50 -0.19 -5.98
CA ALA A 147 -8.21 -0.11 -4.54
C ALA A 147 -6.84 0.55 -4.27
N GLN A 148 -5.83 0.17 -5.02
CA GLN A 148 -4.49 0.77 -4.95
C GLN A 148 -4.51 2.26 -5.30
N LEU A 149 -5.19 2.65 -6.39
CA LEU A 149 -5.32 4.06 -6.79
C LEU A 149 -6.05 4.91 -5.73
N ARG A 150 -7.11 4.35 -5.12
CA ARG A 150 -7.81 5.03 -4.02
C ARG A 150 -6.92 5.21 -2.80
N HIS A 151 -6.17 4.18 -2.43
CA HIS A 151 -5.22 4.25 -1.33
C HIS A 151 -4.14 5.31 -1.60
N MET A 152 -3.57 5.34 -2.80
CA MET A 152 -2.62 6.36 -3.22
C MET A 152 -3.23 7.78 -3.21
N ALA A 153 -4.48 7.93 -3.65
CA ALA A 153 -5.17 9.22 -3.65
C ALA A 153 -5.20 9.87 -2.26
N THR A 154 -5.39 9.09 -1.21
CA THR A 154 -5.38 9.59 0.18
C THR A 154 -4.00 10.08 0.61
N ARG A 155 -2.94 9.51 0.07
CA ARG A 155 -1.55 9.87 0.38
C ARG A 155 -1.08 11.11 -0.39
N LEU A 156 -1.50 11.27 -1.63
CA LEU A 156 -1.21 12.47 -2.43
C LEU A 156 -1.82 13.75 -1.82
N VAL A 157 -3.01 13.70 -1.23
CA VAL A 157 -3.70 14.88 -0.70
C VAL A 157 -2.94 15.55 0.45
N ARG A 158 -2.24 14.78 1.29
CA ARG A 158 -1.55 15.28 2.48
C ARG A 158 -0.02 15.33 2.36
N GLY A 159 0.55 14.70 1.33
CA GLY A 159 1.99 14.55 1.17
C GLY A 159 2.73 15.79 0.66
N TRP A 160 2.09 16.58 -0.19
CA TRP A 160 2.75 17.61 -1.00
C TRP A 160 2.58 19.04 -0.52
N THR A 161 1.61 19.33 0.34
CA THR A 161 1.40 20.68 0.89
C THR A 161 2.62 21.21 1.67
N HIS A 162 3.49 20.33 2.16
CA HIS A 162 4.71 20.72 2.87
C HIS A 162 5.88 21.03 1.94
N LEU A 163 5.96 20.42 0.77
CA LEU A 163 7.01 20.70 -0.23
C LEU A 163 6.79 22.03 -0.95
N GLU A 164 5.53 22.42 -1.16
CA GLU A 164 5.21 23.74 -1.74
C GLU A 164 5.58 24.89 -0.81
N ARG A 165 5.45 24.71 0.51
CA ARG A 165 5.83 25.74 1.48
C ARG A 165 7.35 25.90 1.63
N GLN A 166 8.15 24.88 1.36
CA GLN A 166 9.61 24.94 1.41
C GLN A 166 10.24 25.55 0.15
N LYS A 167 9.54 25.58 -0.97
CA LYS A 167 9.95 26.25 -2.21
C LYS A 167 9.29 27.63 -2.37
N GLY A 168 9.27 28.43 -1.32
CA GLY A 168 8.88 29.83 -1.33
C GLY A 168 9.86 30.69 -2.16
N GLY A 169 9.98 30.41 -3.43
CA GLY A 169 10.59 31.27 -4.45
C GLY A 169 9.48 31.91 -5.28
N ILE A 170 9.13 33.15 -4.93
CA ILE A 170 8.35 34.03 -5.78
C ILE A 170 9.09 34.10 -7.13
N GLY A 171 8.53 33.50 -8.21
CA GLY A 171 8.93 33.91 -9.54
C GLY A 171 9.28 32.86 -10.59
N LEU A 172 9.05 31.56 -10.44
CA LEU A 172 9.48 30.58 -11.44
C LEU A 172 8.40 29.64 -12.00
N ARG A 173 7.10 29.94 -11.80
CA ARG A 173 6.04 29.20 -12.50
C ARG A 173 5.01 30.17 -13.06
N GLY A 174 4.90 30.15 -14.40
CA GLY A 174 3.81 30.77 -15.10
C GLY A 174 2.45 30.21 -14.69
N PRO A 175 1.31 30.73 -15.18
CA PRO A 175 -0.04 30.30 -14.85
C PRO A 175 -0.30 28.89 -15.40
N GLY A 176 0.25 27.86 -14.75
CA GLY A 176 0.13 26.45 -15.08
C GLY A 176 -0.26 25.65 -13.85
N GLU A 177 -1.02 24.61 -14.11
CA GLU A 177 -1.41 23.58 -13.13
C GLU A 177 -0.17 23.09 -12.37
N THR A 178 -0.19 23.06 -11.04
CA THR A 178 0.92 22.50 -10.25
C THR A 178 1.10 21.01 -10.58
N GLN A 179 2.33 20.48 -10.47
CA GLN A 179 2.60 19.06 -10.71
C GLN A 179 1.63 18.16 -9.93
N LEU A 180 1.33 18.54 -8.69
CA LEU A 180 0.39 17.83 -7.84
C LEU A 180 -1.05 17.82 -8.38
N GLU A 181 -1.52 18.93 -8.94
CA GLU A 181 -2.86 19.01 -9.53
C GLU A 181 -2.95 18.16 -10.79
N THR A 182 -1.91 18.17 -11.59
CA THR A 182 -1.79 17.29 -12.76
C THR A 182 -1.83 15.82 -12.35
N ASP A 183 -1.06 15.43 -11.34
CA ASP A 183 -1.02 14.05 -10.83
C ASP A 183 -2.38 13.63 -10.25
N ARG A 184 -3.04 14.49 -9.50
CA ARG A 184 -4.40 14.24 -9.00
C ARG A 184 -5.41 14.08 -10.14
N ARG A 185 -5.30 14.88 -11.19
CA ARG A 185 -6.19 14.80 -12.35
C ARG A 185 -5.98 13.49 -13.11
N LEU A 186 -4.74 13.10 -13.33
CA LEU A 186 -4.41 11.82 -13.98
C LEU A 186 -4.92 10.63 -13.16
N LEU A 187 -4.74 10.66 -11.84
CA LEU A 187 -5.24 9.62 -10.94
C LEU A 187 -6.78 9.52 -10.98
N ARG A 188 -7.49 10.65 -10.89
CA ARG A 188 -8.96 10.68 -11.01
C ARG A 188 -9.43 10.12 -12.34
N ASN A 189 -8.80 10.53 -13.45
CA ASN A 189 -9.13 10.05 -14.77
C ASN A 189 -8.94 8.53 -14.87
N ARG A 190 -7.86 8.00 -14.31
CA ARG A 190 -7.62 6.55 -14.27
C ARG A 190 -8.68 5.82 -13.46
N ILE A 191 -9.04 6.31 -12.28
CA ILE A 191 -10.13 5.77 -11.46
C ILE A 191 -11.43 5.74 -12.25
N MET A 192 -11.82 6.82 -12.93
CA MET A 192 -13.04 6.88 -13.73
C MET A 192 -13.02 5.87 -14.89
N GLN A 193 -11.89 5.70 -15.57
CA GLN A 193 -11.73 4.70 -16.62
C GLN A 193 -11.92 3.28 -16.10
N ILE A 194 -11.37 2.97 -14.91
CA ILE A 194 -11.51 1.64 -14.31
C ILE A 194 -12.96 1.40 -13.89
N LEU A 195 -13.61 2.36 -13.26
CA LEU A 195 -15.01 2.25 -12.88
C LEU A 195 -15.92 1.97 -14.09
N ALA A 196 -15.72 2.69 -15.21
CA ALA A 196 -16.46 2.44 -16.43
C ALA A 196 -16.21 1.04 -17.03
N ARG A 197 -15.00 0.49 -16.87
CA ARG A 197 -14.69 -0.89 -17.29
C ARG A 197 -15.36 -1.92 -16.39
N LEU A 198 -15.33 -1.71 -15.06
CA LEU A 198 -15.99 -2.58 -14.10
C LEU A 198 -17.51 -2.62 -14.32
N GLU A 199 -18.13 -1.47 -14.60
CA GLU A 199 -19.56 -1.41 -14.94
C GLU A 199 -19.91 -2.26 -16.18
N LYS A 200 -19.04 -2.23 -17.21
CA LYS A 200 -19.25 -3.10 -18.39
C LYS A 200 -19.17 -4.59 -18.03
N VAL A 201 -18.21 -4.98 -17.18
CA VAL A 201 -18.08 -6.36 -16.70
C VAL A 201 -19.32 -6.78 -15.92
N GLU A 202 -19.83 -5.92 -15.06
CA GLU A 202 -21.03 -6.16 -14.27
C GLU A 202 -22.27 -6.38 -15.17
N LYS A 203 -22.47 -5.52 -16.17
CA LYS A 203 -23.54 -5.66 -17.16
C LYS A 203 -23.45 -6.99 -17.94
N GLN A 204 -22.24 -7.40 -18.34
CA GLN A 204 -22.04 -8.69 -19.03
C GLN A 204 -22.37 -9.88 -18.10
N ARG A 205 -22.00 -9.82 -16.83
CA ARG A 205 -22.35 -10.85 -15.84
C ARG A 205 -23.86 -10.92 -15.60
N GLU A 206 -24.51 -9.77 -15.54
CA GLU A 206 -25.96 -9.72 -15.39
C GLU A 206 -26.68 -10.36 -16.59
N GLN A 207 -26.22 -10.08 -17.81
CA GLN A 207 -26.75 -10.75 -19.01
C GLN A 207 -26.58 -12.27 -18.94
N GLY A 208 -25.40 -12.75 -18.52
CA GLY A 208 -25.15 -14.17 -18.32
C GLY A 208 -26.03 -14.80 -17.22
N ARG A 209 -26.32 -14.07 -16.14
CA ARG A 209 -27.28 -14.53 -15.10
C ARG A 209 -28.69 -14.65 -15.65
N ARG A 210 -29.17 -13.65 -16.40
CA ARG A 210 -30.49 -13.67 -17.03
C ARG A 210 -30.62 -14.84 -18.00
N SER A 211 -29.58 -15.14 -18.76
CA SER A 211 -29.54 -16.28 -19.67
C SER A 211 -29.69 -17.62 -18.92
N ARG A 212 -28.93 -17.81 -17.83
CA ARG A 212 -29.01 -19.00 -16.98
C ARG A 212 -30.36 -19.15 -16.29
N ALA A 213 -30.94 -18.04 -15.80
CA ALA A 213 -32.25 -18.04 -15.20
C ALA A 213 -33.36 -18.46 -16.20
N LYS A 214 -33.23 -18.04 -17.48
CA LYS A 214 -34.18 -18.47 -18.54
C LYS A 214 -34.03 -19.95 -18.89
N ALA A 215 -32.83 -20.50 -18.74
CA ALA A 215 -32.55 -21.93 -19.01
C ALA A 215 -32.88 -22.84 -17.81
N ASP A 216 -33.48 -22.31 -16.76
CA ASP A 216 -33.88 -23.02 -15.53
C ASP A 216 -32.72 -23.84 -14.90
N ILE A 217 -31.51 -23.30 -14.95
CA ILE A 217 -30.33 -23.94 -14.37
C ILE A 217 -30.31 -23.69 -12.86
N PRO A 218 -30.34 -24.75 -12.03
CA PRO A 218 -30.31 -24.59 -10.59
C PRO A 218 -29.02 -23.91 -10.13
N THR A 219 -29.16 -22.92 -9.25
CA THR A 219 -28.02 -22.18 -8.68
C THR A 219 -27.84 -22.52 -7.21
N VAL A 220 -26.69 -23.10 -6.86
CA VAL A 220 -26.32 -23.41 -5.48
C VAL A 220 -25.27 -22.41 -5.00
N SER A 221 -25.45 -21.88 -3.81
CA SER A 221 -24.53 -20.91 -3.18
C SER A 221 -23.92 -21.51 -1.92
N LEU A 222 -22.57 -21.51 -1.85
CA LEU A 222 -21.82 -21.86 -0.64
C LEU A 222 -21.65 -20.60 0.22
N VAL A 223 -22.24 -20.59 1.40
CA VAL A 223 -22.21 -19.47 2.33
C VAL A 223 -21.52 -19.90 3.64
N GLY A 224 -20.74 -19.02 4.23
CA GLY A 224 -20.05 -19.28 5.50
C GLY A 224 -18.96 -18.23 5.77
N TYR A 225 -18.43 -18.22 6.98
CA TYR A 225 -17.34 -17.33 7.39
C TYR A 225 -16.07 -17.51 6.55
N THR A 226 -15.16 -16.52 6.60
CA THR A 226 -13.80 -16.67 6.07
C THR A 226 -13.13 -17.87 6.68
N ASN A 227 -12.28 -18.56 5.93
CA ASN A 227 -11.56 -19.81 6.34
C ASN A 227 -12.46 -21.03 6.68
N ALA A 228 -13.76 -20.98 6.44
CA ALA A 228 -14.67 -22.11 6.63
C ALA A 228 -14.54 -23.23 5.60
N GLY A 229 -13.48 -23.24 4.80
CA GLY A 229 -13.22 -24.30 3.81
C GLY A 229 -14.09 -24.25 2.54
N LYS A 230 -14.85 -23.17 2.28
CA LYS A 230 -15.73 -23.07 1.10
C LYS A 230 -14.99 -23.29 -0.22
N SER A 231 -13.82 -22.67 -0.37
CA SER A 231 -13.00 -22.80 -1.57
C SER A 231 -12.39 -24.21 -1.70
N THR A 232 -12.06 -24.84 -0.59
CA THR A 232 -11.56 -26.22 -0.58
C THR A 232 -12.65 -27.17 -1.06
N LEU A 233 -13.88 -27.03 -0.53
CA LEU A 233 -15.01 -27.84 -0.95
C LEU A 233 -15.39 -27.62 -2.42
N PHE A 234 -15.27 -26.39 -2.91
CA PHE A 234 -15.58 -26.06 -4.31
C PHE A 234 -14.56 -26.63 -5.29
N ASN A 235 -13.33 -26.83 -4.88
CA ASN A 235 -12.23 -27.31 -5.73
C ASN A 235 -11.99 -28.82 -5.67
N GLN A 236 -12.74 -29.55 -4.84
CA GLN A 236 -12.80 -31.01 -4.82
C GLN A 236 -13.84 -31.53 -5.84
#